data_fd810d100fecbbbf5973d8f90382198d
#
_entry.id   fd810d100fecbbbf5973d8f90382198d
#
_cell.length_a   1.000
_cell.length_b   1.000
_cell.length_c   1.000
_cell.angle_alpha   90.00
_cell.angle_beta   90.00
_cell.angle_gamma   90.00
#
_symmetry.space_group_name_H-M   'P 1'
#
loop_
_entity.id
_entity.type
_entity.pdbx_description
1 polymer ?
#
loop_
_entity_poly.entity_id
_entity_poly.type
_entity_poly.pdbx_seq_one_letter_code
_entity_poly.pdbx_strand_id
1 'polypeptide(L)'
;NYRNFKTETNNFFKKMLSTFWSKQLIHKLQKLDQFIVLTQEDKEDWKEVKKISVIPNPLPFYPETFSQCTQKNVIAVGRFSHEKGFDLLAQAWKIVCRKHNDWHLQLYGGGDKTSLHKLILQLNITDSFQINEATTDILKKYTESSICILSSRFEGFGMSIAEAMSCGIPVVSFNCPCGPRYIIRDGEDGILVENGNVEQLADKICYLIENEHRRKEMGRKAHINIKRFETEQIMSQWIKLFEELLRI
;
A
#
# COMPACT_ATOMS: atom_id res chain seq x y z
N ASN A 1 -12.31 -7.08 0.20
CA ASN A 1 -11.67 -8.14 -0.56
C ASN A 1 -12.48 -9.43 -0.39
N TYR A 2 -12.92 -10.01 -1.50
CA TYR A 2 -13.79 -11.18 -1.53
C TYR A 2 -13.19 -12.44 -0.85
N ARG A 3 -11.86 -12.59 -0.88
CA ARG A 3 -11.15 -13.68 -0.18
C ARG A 3 -11.37 -13.67 1.33
N ASN A 4 -11.31 -12.50 1.97
CA ASN A 4 -11.43 -12.39 3.42
C ASN A 4 -12.85 -12.74 3.91
N PHE A 5 -13.87 -12.54 3.08
CA PHE A 5 -15.23 -12.95 3.41
C PHE A 5 -15.40 -14.48 3.49
N LYS A 6 -14.56 -15.24 2.77
CA LYS A 6 -14.58 -16.71 2.77
C LYS A 6 -13.86 -17.38 3.96
N THR A 7 -12.91 -16.71 4.60
CA THR A 7 -11.93 -17.39 5.49
C THR A 7 -12.13 -17.15 6.98
N GLU A 8 -12.89 -16.13 7.40
CA GLU A 8 -12.90 -15.70 8.80
C GLU A 8 -14.03 -16.22 9.68
N THR A 9 -14.90 -17.11 9.19
CA THR A 9 -16.00 -17.59 10.05
C THR A 9 -15.97 -19.09 10.25
N ASN A 10 -15.72 -19.50 11.50
CA ASN A 10 -15.92 -20.88 11.99
C ASN A 10 -17.40 -21.31 12.03
N ASN A 11 -18.34 -20.47 11.58
CA ASN A 11 -19.76 -20.77 11.59
C ASN A 11 -20.19 -21.39 10.26
N PHE A 12 -20.62 -22.64 10.28
CA PHE A 12 -21.08 -23.41 9.12
C PHE A 12 -22.12 -22.68 8.27
N PHE A 13 -23.12 -22.04 8.89
CA PHE A 13 -24.15 -21.27 8.21
C PHE A 13 -23.59 -20.05 7.47
N LYS A 14 -22.66 -19.31 8.08
CA LYS A 14 -21.99 -18.16 7.42
C LYS A 14 -21.15 -18.63 6.23
N LYS A 15 -20.48 -19.78 6.35
CA LYS A 15 -19.69 -20.37 5.26
C LYS A 15 -20.58 -20.79 4.08
N MET A 16 -21.75 -21.39 4.35
CA MET A 16 -22.72 -21.78 3.33
C MET A 16 -23.32 -20.56 2.62
N LEU A 17 -23.72 -19.53 3.38
CA LEU A 17 -24.19 -18.25 2.84
C LEU A 17 -23.11 -17.55 1.99
N SER A 18 -21.87 -17.50 2.45
CA SER A 18 -20.78 -16.89 1.69
C SER A 18 -20.52 -17.62 0.37
N THR A 19 -20.62 -18.94 0.35
CA THR A 19 -20.47 -19.74 -0.88
C THR A 19 -21.62 -19.48 -1.86
N PHE A 20 -22.85 -19.34 -1.38
CA PHE A 20 -24.01 -19.01 -2.20
C PHE A 20 -23.86 -17.61 -2.82
N TRP A 21 -23.54 -16.61 -2.01
CA TRP A 21 -23.27 -15.24 -2.49
C TRP A 21 -22.12 -15.19 -3.48
N SER A 22 -21.06 -15.96 -3.26
CA SER A 22 -19.95 -16.09 -4.18
C SER A 22 -20.37 -16.58 -5.54
N LYS A 23 -21.14 -17.67 -5.60
CA LYS A 23 -21.66 -18.23 -6.86
C LYS A 23 -22.55 -17.23 -7.59
N GLN A 24 -23.44 -16.54 -6.87
CA GLN A 24 -24.27 -15.50 -7.46
C GLN A 24 -23.43 -14.33 -8.03
N LEU A 25 -22.40 -13.88 -7.29
CA LEU A 25 -21.51 -12.82 -7.75
C LEU A 25 -20.76 -13.24 -9.02
N ILE A 26 -20.17 -14.43 -9.02
CA ILE A 26 -19.50 -14.99 -10.21
C ILE A 26 -20.47 -15.06 -11.40
N HIS A 27 -21.69 -15.55 -11.19
CA HIS A 27 -22.70 -15.60 -12.24
C HIS A 27 -23.05 -14.22 -12.81
N LYS A 28 -23.10 -13.18 -11.96
CA LYS A 28 -23.32 -11.80 -12.41
C LYS A 28 -22.09 -11.26 -13.17
N LEU A 29 -20.89 -11.51 -12.68
CA LEU A 29 -19.64 -11.07 -13.31
C LEU A 29 -19.45 -11.70 -14.70
N GLN A 30 -19.89 -12.95 -14.90
CA GLN A 30 -19.82 -13.63 -16.20
C GLN A 30 -20.72 -12.99 -17.27
N LYS A 31 -21.70 -12.16 -16.88
CA LYS A 31 -22.58 -11.42 -17.80
C LYS A 31 -21.99 -10.09 -18.27
N LEU A 32 -20.91 -9.64 -17.64
CA LEU A 32 -20.21 -8.42 -18.08
C LEU A 32 -19.45 -8.69 -19.37
N ASP A 33 -19.29 -7.65 -20.18
CA ASP A 33 -18.45 -7.71 -21.37
C ASP A 33 -17.00 -7.88 -20.99
N GLN A 34 -16.56 -7.21 -19.90
CA GLN A 34 -15.23 -7.37 -19.31
C GLN A 34 -15.25 -7.04 -17.82
N PHE A 35 -14.50 -7.79 -17.03
CA PHE A 35 -14.23 -7.52 -15.61
C PHE A 35 -12.77 -7.11 -15.45
N ILE A 36 -12.54 -5.96 -14.81
CA ILE A 36 -11.19 -5.41 -14.63
C ILE A 36 -10.77 -5.55 -13.17
N VAL A 37 -9.55 -6.03 -12.97
CA VAL A 37 -8.86 -6.10 -11.68
C VAL A 37 -7.55 -5.35 -11.74
N LEU A 38 -6.99 -5.01 -10.57
CA LEU A 38 -5.84 -4.10 -10.51
C LEU A 38 -4.48 -4.83 -10.54
N THR A 39 -4.47 -6.12 -10.20
CA THR A 39 -3.22 -6.90 -10.11
C THR A 39 -3.40 -8.30 -10.68
N GLN A 40 -2.28 -8.92 -11.05
CA GLN A 40 -2.29 -10.32 -11.53
C GLN A 40 -2.72 -11.29 -10.41
N GLU A 41 -2.33 -11.02 -9.15
CA GLU A 41 -2.75 -11.82 -8.00
C GLU A 41 -4.28 -11.76 -7.79
N ASP A 42 -4.89 -10.57 -7.95
CA ASP A 42 -6.34 -10.42 -7.88
C ASP A 42 -7.03 -11.18 -9.01
N LYS A 43 -6.47 -11.17 -10.23
CA LYS A 43 -6.99 -11.96 -11.36
C LYS A 43 -7.00 -13.46 -11.06
N GLU A 44 -5.95 -13.96 -10.39
CA GLU A 44 -5.87 -15.37 -10.00
C GLU A 44 -6.95 -15.77 -8.99
N ASP A 45 -7.47 -14.82 -8.23
CA ASP A 45 -8.57 -15.03 -7.28
C ASP A 45 -9.92 -15.24 -7.97
N TRP A 46 -10.07 -14.74 -9.19
CA TRP A 46 -11.28 -14.77 -9.98
C TRP A 46 -11.21 -15.77 -11.14
N LYS A 47 -10.57 -16.92 -10.93
CA LYS A 47 -10.34 -17.96 -11.99
C LYS A 47 -11.62 -18.41 -12.70
N GLU A 48 -12.76 -18.33 -12.03
CA GLU A 48 -14.06 -18.71 -12.60
C GLU A 48 -14.62 -17.63 -13.55
N VAL A 49 -14.11 -16.39 -13.52
CA VAL A 49 -14.55 -15.32 -14.42
C VAL A 49 -13.73 -15.36 -15.70
N LYS A 50 -14.39 -15.64 -16.83
CA LYS A 50 -13.70 -15.87 -18.12
C LYS A 50 -13.21 -14.58 -18.77
N LYS A 51 -14.01 -13.50 -18.70
CA LYS A 51 -13.71 -12.21 -19.32
C LYS A 51 -13.08 -11.27 -18.29
N ILE A 52 -11.81 -11.47 -17.99
CA ILE A 52 -11.09 -10.72 -16.96
C ILE A 52 -9.74 -10.21 -17.47
N SER A 53 -9.47 -8.93 -17.31
CA SER A 53 -8.19 -8.28 -17.63
C SER A 53 -7.61 -7.57 -16.42
N VAL A 54 -6.30 -7.39 -16.43
CA VAL A 54 -5.58 -6.61 -15.41
C VAL A 54 -5.26 -5.25 -15.99
N ILE A 55 -5.82 -4.20 -15.40
CA ILE A 55 -5.46 -2.81 -15.70
C ILE A 55 -5.23 -2.12 -14.35
N PRO A 56 -3.98 -1.80 -14.00
CA PRO A 56 -3.66 -1.18 -12.71
C PRO A 56 -4.15 0.26 -12.64
N ASN A 57 -4.14 0.83 -11.43
CA ASN A 57 -4.41 2.25 -11.26
C ASN A 57 -3.25 3.08 -11.83
N PRO A 58 -3.54 4.21 -12.49
CA PRO A 58 -2.52 5.16 -12.89
C PRO A 58 -1.96 5.93 -11.70
N LEU A 59 -0.75 6.47 -11.86
CA LEU A 59 -0.18 7.40 -10.89
C LEU A 59 -1.04 8.68 -10.81
N PRO A 60 -1.34 9.18 -9.60
CA PRO A 60 -2.05 10.45 -9.45
C PRO A 60 -1.15 11.66 -9.76
N PHE A 61 0.17 11.48 -9.64
CA PHE A 61 1.20 12.48 -9.94
C PHE A 61 2.56 11.81 -10.15
N TYR A 62 3.41 12.51 -10.89
CA TYR A 62 4.82 12.13 -11.09
C TYR A 62 5.66 13.44 -11.12
N PRO A 63 6.17 13.89 -9.95
CA PRO A 63 6.85 15.16 -9.85
C PRO A 63 8.26 15.12 -10.45
N GLU A 64 8.70 16.21 -11.10
CA GLU A 64 10.07 16.37 -11.60
C GLU A 64 11.07 16.48 -10.44
N THR A 65 10.68 17.18 -9.36
CA THR A 65 11.48 17.31 -8.14
C THR A 65 10.99 16.30 -7.11
N PHE A 66 11.86 15.40 -6.70
CA PHE A 66 11.56 14.31 -5.78
C PHE A 66 12.48 14.32 -4.54
N SER A 67 12.15 13.53 -3.53
CA SER A 67 12.89 13.48 -2.27
C SER A 67 14.33 13.07 -2.47
N GLN A 68 15.25 13.74 -1.76
CA GLN A 68 16.65 13.34 -1.64
C GLN A 68 16.89 12.35 -0.49
N CYS A 69 15.84 11.93 0.20
CA CYS A 69 15.86 11.00 1.33
C CYS A 69 16.87 11.38 2.45
N THR A 70 17.03 12.68 2.70
CA THR A 70 17.98 13.20 3.73
C THR A 70 17.28 13.61 5.01
N GLN A 71 15.98 13.85 4.96
CA GLN A 71 15.20 14.26 6.13
C GLN A 71 15.01 13.08 7.09
N LYS A 72 15.01 13.35 8.39
CA LYS A 72 14.75 12.34 9.42
C LYS A 72 13.24 12.13 9.63
N ASN A 73 12.50 12.04 8.52
CA ASN A 73 11.06 11.86 8.47
C ASN A 73 10.68 10.57 7.76
N VAL A 74 9.84 9.81 8.42
CA VAL A 74 9.16 8.64 7.86
C VAL A 74 7.69 9.00 7.66
N ILE A 75 7.09 8.58 6.56
CA ILE A 75 5.69 8.87 6.26
C ILE A 75 4.88 7.57 6.13
N ALA A 76 3.64 7.61 6.62
CA ALA A 76 2.61 6.63 6.30
C ALA A 76 1.31 7.37 5.93
N VAL A 77 0.56 6.84 4.96
CA VAL A 77 -0.65 7.49 4.45
C VAL A 77 -1.78 6.48 4.30
N GLY A 78 -2.96 6.80 4.83
CA GLY A 78 -4.13 5.95 4.67
C GLY A 78 -5.28 6.29 5.61
N ARG A 79 -6.44 5.68 5.38
CA ARG A 79 -7.60 5.82 6.28
C ARG A 79 -7.32 5.12 7.62
N PHE A 80 -7.80 5.71 8.72
CA PHE A 80 -7.73 5.07 10.04
C PHE A 80 -8.73 3.92 10.13
N SER A 81 -8.34 2.77 9.61
CA SER A 81 -9.15 1.55 9.59
C SER A 81 -8.29 0.34 9.94
N HIS A 82 -8.92 -0.74 10.39
CA HIS A 82 -8.23 -1.98 10.76
C HIS A 82 -7.36 -2.54 9.63
N GLU A 83 -7.81 -2.40 8.39
CA GLU A 83 -7.12 -2.90 7.20
C GLU A 83 -5.75 -2.24 7.02
N LYS A 84 -5.60 -0.97 7.41
CA LYS A 84 -4.35 -0.23 7.25
C LYS A 84 -3.28 -0.57 8.29
N GLY A 85 -3.63 -1.29 9.35
CA GLY A 85 -2.67 -1.86 10.30
C GLY A 85 -1.81 -0.83 11.05
N PHE A 86 -2.32 0.38 11.29
CA PHE A 86 -1.57 1.41 11.99
C PHE A 86 -1.29 1.08 13.46
N ASP A 87 -2.01 0.14 14.03
CA ASP A 87 -1.71 -0.48 15.32
C ASP A 87 -0.42 -1.30 15.28
N LEU A 88 -0.17 -2.04 14.19
CA LEU A 88 1.08 -2.76 13.97
C LEU A 88 2.24 -1.79 13.68
N LEU A 89 1.95 -0.71 12.92
CA LEU A 89 2.93 0.36 12.68
C LEU A 89 3.38 1.02 13.98
N ALA A 90 2.45 1.34 14.89
CA ALA A 90 2.78 1.94 16.18
C ALA A 90 3.68 1.02 17.03
N GLN A 91 3.44 -0.29 17.01
CA GLN A 91 4.28 -1.28 17.68
C GLN A 91 5.69 -1.35 17.05
N ALA A 92 5.78 -1.38 15.72
CA ALA A 92 7.06 -1.35 15.02
C ALA A 92 7.82 -0.04 15.31
N TRP A 93 7.13 1.10 15.27
CA TRP A 93 7.74 2.40 15.55
C TRP A 93 8.29 2.52 16.98
N LYS A 94 7.65 1.89 17.97
CA LYS A 94 8.20 1.81 19.33
C LYS A 94 9.59 1.16 19.36
N ILE A 95 9.86 0.18 18.50
CA ILE A 95 11.18 -0.46 18.40
C ILE A 95 12.16 0.50 17.72
N VAL A 96 11.73 1.15 16.63
CA VAL A 96 12.55 2.10 15.86
C VAL A 96 12.96 3.30 16.70
N CYS A 97 12.03 3.99 17.35
CA CYS A 97 12.33 5.23 18.08
C CYS A 97 13.22 5.02 19.32
N ARG A 98 13.32 3.79 19.85
CA ARG A 98 14.30 3.45 20.89
C ARG A 98 15.75 3.47 20.40
N LYS A 99 15.96 3.15 19.12
CA LYS A 99 17.29 3.12 18.49
C LYS A 99 17.61 4.46 17.80
N HIS A 100 16.58 5.13 17.27
CA HIS A 100 16.67 6.33 16.44
C HIS A 100 15.68 7.38 16.92
N ASN A 101 15.94 7.97 18.09
CA ASN A 101 15.06 8.92 18.76
C ASN A 101 14.96 10.30 18.09
N ASP A 102 15.81 10.56 17.12
CA ASP A 102 15.86 11.77 16.30
C ASP A 102 15.09 11.64 14.97
N TRP A 103 14.45 10.49 14.73
CA TRP A 103 13.55 10.26 13.60
C TRP A 103 12.09 10.40 14.01
N HIS A 104 11.26 10.89 13.09
CA HIS A 104 9.85 11.14 13.33
C HIS A 104 8.99 10.42 12.29
N LEU A 105 7.88 9.84 12.74
CA LEU A 105 6.87 9.25 11.90
C LEU A 105 5.68 10.20 11.76
N GLN A 106 5.36 10.57 10.54
CA GLN A 106 4.22 11.39 10.17
C GLN A 106 3.15 10.52 9.52
N LEU A 107 2.03 10.29 10.19
CA LEU A 107 0.91 9.54 9.66
C LEU A 107 -0.19 10.50 9.22
N TYR A 108 -0.53 10.47 7.91
CA TYR A 108 -1.58 11.29 7.31
C TYR A 108 -2.81 10.44 6.95
N GLY A 109 -4.00 10.91 7.32
CA GLY A 109 -5.22 10.21 6.94
C GLY A 109 -6.49 10.76 7.54
N GLY A 110 -7.61 10.13 7.19
CA GLY A 110 -8.93 10.44 7.72
C GLY A 110 -9.58 9.22 8.36
N GLY A 111 -10.57 9.47 9.19
CA GLY A 111 -11.31 8.44 9.93
C GLY A 111 -11.18 8.56 11.45
N ASP A 112 -11.69 7.57 12.18
CA ASP A 112 -11.60 7.55 13.65
C ASP A 112 -10.19 7.14 14.11
N LYS A 113 -9.51 8.07 14.74
CA LYS A 113 -8.15 7.92 15.26
C LYS A 113 -8.09 7.67 16.78
N THR A 114 -9.23 7.54 17.44
CA THR A 114 -9.34 7.45 18.91
C THR A 114 -8.54 6.27 19.48
N SER A 115 -8.70 5.09 18.91
CA SER A 115 -8.00 3.88 19.36
C SER A 115 -6.49 3.96 19.13
N LEU A 116 -6.07 4.55 17.99
CA LEU A 116 -4.66 4.73 17.66
C LEU A 116 -3.99 5.76 18.59
N HIS A 117 -4.66 6.87 18.90
CA HIS A 117 -4.16 7.84 19.89
C HIS A 117 -3.93 7.20 21.27
N LYS A 118 -4.88 6.40 21.75
CA LYS A 118 -4.72 5.67 23.02
C LYS A 118 -3.50 4.74 22.98
N LEU A 119 -3.32 4.02 21.88
CA LEU A 119 -2.18 3.10 21.72
C LEU A 119 -0.85 3.85 21.72
N ILE A 120 -0.72 4.98 21.00
CA ILE A 120 0.50 5.81 20.94
C ILE A 120 0.87 6.32 22.33
N LEU A 121 -0.09 6.75 23.13
CA LEU A 121 0.11 7.14 24.53
C LEU A 121 0.59 5.97 25.40
N GLN A 122 -0.05 4.80 25.29
CA GLN A 122 0.34 3.58 26.02
C GLN A 122 1.76 3.10 25.66
N LEU A 123 2.16 3.30 24.42
CA LEU A 123 3.49 2.92 23.93
C LEU A 123 4.56 3.95 24.29
N ASN A 124 4.20 5.14 24.80
CA ASN A 124 5.09 6.27 25.07
C ASN A 124 5.93 6.69 23.86
N ILE A 125 5.26 6.92 22.70
CA ILE A 125 5.90 7.32 21.42
C ILE A 125 5.35 8.64 20.87
N THR A 126 4.63 9.41 21.66
CA THR A 126 3.97 10.67 21.26
C THR A 126 4.92 11.71 20.67
N ASP A 127 6.15 11.76 21.16
CA ASP A 127 7.13 12.75 20.73
C ASP A 127 7.65 12.49 19.30
N SER A 128 7.62 11.23 18.87
CA SER A 128 8.15 10.81 17.57
C SER A 128 7.12 10.26 16.59
N PHE A 129 5.86 10.03 17.03
CA PHE A 129 4.77 9.53 16.17
C PHE A 129 3.64 10.56 16.16
N GLN A 130 3.45 11.23 15.02
CA GLN A 130 2.43 12.26 14.85
C GLN A 130 1.30 11.78 13.96
N ILE A 131 0.05 11.96 14.41
CA ILE A 131 -1.16 11.71 13.63
C ILE A 131 -1.65 13.04 13.07
N ASN A 132 -1.73 13.12 11.75
CA ASN A 132 -2.17 14.30 11.01
C ASN A 132 -3.48 14.01 10.28
N GLU A 133 -4.26 15.06 10.01
CA GLU A 133 -5.42 15.00 9.14
C GLU A 133 -5.01 14.74 7.68
N ALA A 134 -5.98 14.28 6.88
CA ALA A 134 -5.79 14.20 5.43
C ALA A 134 -5.50 15.61 4.87
N THR A 135 -4.57 15.69 3.93
CA THR A 135 -4.15 16.96 3.33
C THR A 135 -4.18 16.88 1.81
N THR A 136 -4.51 17.99 1.17
CA THR A 136 -4.39 18.15 -0.30
C THR A 136 -2.94 18.34 -0.74
N ASP A 137 -2.04 18.71 0.20
CA ASP A 137 -0.60 18.93 -0.06
C ASP A 137 0.25 17.67 0.21
N ILE A 138 -0.33 16.50 -0.06
CA ILE A 138 0.32 15.21 0.25
C ILE A 138 1.61 14.99 -0.53
N LEU A 139 1.68 15.50 -1.76
CA LEU A 139 2.88 15.46 -2.60
C LEU A 139 4.08 16.08 -1.87
N LYS A 140 3.91 17.26 -1.28
CA LYS A 140 4.95 17.93 -0.49
C LYS A 140 5.34 17.09 0.72
N LYS A 141 4.38 16.46 1.41
CA LYS A 141 4.65 15.60 2.56
C LYS A 141 5.48 14.39 2.19
N TYR A 142 5.23 13.78 1.03
CA TYR A 142 6.10 12.74 0.50
C TYR A 142 7.50 13.27 0.20
N THR A 143 7.64 14.39 -0.52
CA THR A 143 8.98 14.93 -0.89
C THR A 143 9.80 15.39 0.31
N GLU A 144 9.16 15.76 1.43
CA GLU A 144 9.79 16.09 2.71
C GLU A 144 10.12 14.84 3.57
N SER A 145 9.87 13.63 3.07
CA SER A 145 10.10 12.38 3.79
C SER A 145 11.23 11.57 3.16
N SER A 146 11.79 10.62 3.90
CA SER A 146 12.92 9.79 3.46
C SER A 146 12.58 8.30 3.34
N ILE A 147 11.54 7.84 4.01
CA ILE A 147 11.06 6.45 4.00
C ILE A 147 9.53 6.50 4.06
N CYS A 148 8.87 5.68 3.26
CA CYS A 148 7.42 5.45 3.39
C CYS A 148 7.16 4.05 3.95
N ILE A 149 6.11 3.93 4.78
CA ILE A 149 5.72 2.63 5.37
C ILE A 149 4.30 2.29 4.96
N LEU A 150 4.10 1.04 4.54
CA LEU A 150 2.79 0.44 4.39
C LEU A 150 2.65 -0.75 5.37
N SER A 151 1.81 -0.57 6.39
CA SER A 151 1.54 -1.59 7.43
C SER A 151 0.22 -2.33 7.21
N SER A 152 -0.36 -2.23 6.03
CA SER A 152 -1.68 -2.78 5.73
C SER A 152 -1.72 -4.30 5.85
N ARG A 153 -2.83 -4.81 6.41
CA ARG A 153 -3.12 -6.25 6.46
C ARG A 153 -3.50 -6.79 5.10
N PHE A 154 -4.10 -5.96 4.27
CA PHE A 154 -4.35 -6.23 2.84
C PHE A 154 -4.58 -4.92 2.07
N GLU A 155 -4.38 -4.97 0.77
CA GLU A 155 -4.58 -3.85 -0.16
C GLU A 155 -5.36 -4.30 -1.40
N GLY A 156 -5.98 -3.33 -2.10
CA GLY A 156 -6.49 -3.57 -3.45
C GLY A 156 -5.42 -3.37 -4.51
N PHE A 157 -4.61 -2.30 -4.33
CA PHE A 157 -3.47 -1.97 -5.18
C PHE A 157 -2.31 -1.40 -4.37
N GLY A 158 -2.58 -0.45 -3.46
CA GLY A 158 -1.56 0.22 -2.66
C GLY A 158 -1.15 1.57 -3.25
N MET A 159 -2.12 2.46 -3.47
CA MET A 159 -1.86 3.80 -4.04
C MET A 159 -0.79 4.56 -3.30
N SER A 160 -0.76 4.51 -1.96
CA SER A 160 0.28 5.18 -1.17
C SER A 160 1.70 4.66 -1.43
N ILE A 161 1.87 3.41 -1.87
CA ILE A 161 3.16 2.89 -2.36
C ILE A 161 3.53 3.62 -3.66
N ALA A 162 2.60 3.64 -4.63
CA ALA A 162 2.84 4.26 -5.92
C ALA A 162 3.13 5.76 -5.80
N GLU A 163 2.39 6.45 -4.94
CA GLU A 163 2.59 7.87 -4.61
C GLU A 163 3.98 8.12 -3.99
N ALA A 164 4.37 7.33 -2.99
CA ALA A 164 5.68 7.47 -2.35
C ALA A 164 6.83 7.20 -3.33
N MET A 165 6.73 6.13 -4.12
CA MET A 165 7.74 5.78 -5.12
C MET A 165 7.86 6.86 -6.21
N SER A 166 6.73 7.48 -6.64
CA SER A 166 6.76 8.59 -7.60
C SER A 166 7.48 9.82 -7.03
N CYS A 167 7.46 10.00 -5.71
CA CYS A 167 8.22 11.03 -5.01
C CYS A 167 9.66 10.62 -4.67
N GLY A 168 10.16 9.50 -5.17
CA GLY A 168 11.54 9.06 -4.97
C GLY A 168 11.84 8.55 -3.56
N ILE A 169 10.82 8.05 -2.84
CA ILE A 169 11.00 7.52 -1.49
C ILE A 169 10.91 5.99 -1.52
N PRO A 170 11.89 5.28 -0.93
CA PRO A 170 11.79 3.83 -0.77
C PRO A 170 10.65 3.47 0.19
N VAL A 171 9.95 2.39 -0.10
CA VAL A 171 8.85 1.90 0.72
C VAL A 171 9.27 0.65 1.48
N VAL A 172 8.99 0.59 2.78
CA VAL A 172 9.01 -0.65 3.57
C VAL A 172 7.56 -1.08 3.78
N SER A 173 7.20 -2.24 3.27
CA SER A 173 5.81 -2.70 3.25
C SER A 173 5.66 -4.10 3.79
N PHE A 174 4.58 -4.37 4.52
CA PHE A 174 4.10 -5.73 4.64
C PHE A 174 3.80 -6.32 3.25
N ASN A 175 4.20 -7.57 3.04
CA ASN A 175 3.87 -8.34 1.86
C ASN A 175 2.44 -8.88 1.95
N CYS A 176 1.49 -7.96 2.14
CA CYS A 176 0.07 -8.30 2.24
C CYS A 176 -0.52 -8.64 0.86
N PRO A 177 -1.65 -9.37 0.81
CA PRO A 177 -2.30 -9.73 -0.45
C PRO A 177 -2.67 -8.51 -1.29
N CYS A 178 -2.56 -8.65 -2.60
CA CYS A 178 -3.00 -7.75 -3.66
C CYS A 178 -2.40 -6.33 -3.57
N GLY A 179 -1.22 -6.13 -4.13
CA GLY A 179 -0.68 -4.78 -4.30
C GLY A 179 0.81 -4.66 -4.05
N PRO A 180 1.31 -4.78 -2.82
CA PRO A 180 2.71 -4.47 -2.54
C PRO A 180 3.70 -5.21 -3.44
N ARG A 181 3.57 -6.53 -3.58
CA ARG A 181 4.45 -7.35 -4.46
C ARG A 181 4.25 -7.11 -5.95
N TYR A 182 3.16 -6.47 -6.35
CA TYR A 182 2.92 -6.07 -7.73
C TYR A 182 3.61 -4.76 -8.06
N ILE A 183 3.76 -3.88 -7.05
CA ILE A 183 4.35 -2.55 -7.21
C ILE A 183 5.84 -2.56 -6.85
N ILE A 184 6.21 -3.18 -5.73
CA ILE A 184 7.58 -3.16 -5.19
C ILE A 184 8.39 -4.32 -5.77
N ARG A 185 9.58 -4.03 -6.28
CA ARG A 185 10.65 -4.99 -6.54
C ARG A 185 11.51 -5.10 -5.29
N ASP A 186 11.28 -6.19 -4.52
CA ASP A 186 11.92 -6.36 -3.22
C ASP A 186 13.44 -6.27 -3.30
N GLY A 187 14.01 -5.47 -2.39
CA GLY A 187 15.45 -5.20 -2.33
C GLY A 187 15.98 -4.28 -3.43
N GLU A 188 15.19 -3.90 -4.44
CA GLU A 188 15.62 -3.00 -5.52
C GLU A 188 15.08 -1.56 -5.31
N ASP A 189 13.76 -1.40 -5.26
CA ASP A 189 13.06 -0.11 -5.22
C ASP A 189 12.17 0.05 -3.96
N GLY A 190 12.18 -0.95 -3.08
CA GLY A 190 11.53 -1.00 -1.79
C GLY A 190 11.87 -2.31 -1.07
N ILE A 191 11.28 -2.53 0.09
CA ILE A 191 11.50 -3.72 0.91
C ILE A 191 10.15 -4.31 1.29
N LEU A 192 9.98 -5.60 1.02
CA LEU A 192 8.85 -6.38 1.46
C LEU A 192 9.21 -7.20 2.70
N VAL A 193 8.35 -7.16 3.70
CA VAL A 193 8.49 -7.94 4.93
C VAL A 193 7.28 -8.85 5.12
N GLU A 194 7.41 -9.89 5.90
CA GLU A 194 6.32 -10.82 6.19
C GLU A 194 5.10 -10.08 6.72
N ASN A 195 3.91 -10.43 6.21
CA ASN A 195 2.66 -9.76 6.57
C ASN A 195 2.35 -9.90 8.06
N GLY A 196 2.26 -8.76 8.77
CA GLY A 196 1.99 -8.69 10.20
C GLY A 196 3.23 -8.88 11.09
N ASN A 197 4.41 -9.12 10.53
CA ASN A 197 5.65 -9.26 11.31
C ASN A 197 6.20 -7.86 11.70
N VAL A 198 5.84 -7.44 12.91
CA VAL A 198 6.17 -6.12 13.48
C VAL A 198 7.67 -5.93 13.66
N GLU A 199 8.36 -6.95 14.13
CA GLU A 199 9.80 -6.95 14.39
C GLU A 199 10.56 -6.79 13.06
N GLN A 200 10.20 -7.56 12.05
CA GLN A 200 10.82 -7.47 10.73
C GLN A 200 10.57 -6.11 10.08
N LEU A 201 9.36 -5.54 10.26
CA LEU A 201 9.05 -4.19 9.79
C LEU A 201 9.97 -3.16 10.45
N ALA A 202 10.11 -3.20 11.76
CA ALA A 202 10.99 -2.32 12.52
C ALA A 202 12.46 -2.46 12.09
N ASP A 203 12.96 -3.68 11.93
CA ASP A 203 14.35 -3.94 11.52
C ASP A 203 14.65 -3.38 10.13
N LYS A 204 13.72 -3.48 9.17
CA LYS A 204 13.92 -2.93 7.82
C LYS A 204 13.82 -1.41 7.78
N ILE A 205 13.01 -0.80 8.65
CA ILE A 205 12.99 0.65 8.84
C ILE A 205 14.34 1.11 9.40
N CYS A 206 14.83 0.50 10.48
CA CYS A 206 16.15 0.80 11.06
C CYS A 206 17.27 0.60 10.01
N TYR A 207 17.23 -0.47 9.23
CA TYR A 207 18.20 -0.70 8.15
C TYR A 207 18.25 0.46 7.16
N LEU A 208 17.12 1.00 6.71
CA LEU A 208 17.11 2.16 5.81
C LEU A 208 17.50 3.46 6.52
N ILE A 209 17.22 3.62 7.80
CA ILE A 209 17.69 4.76 8.62
C ILE A 209 19.21 4.78 8.69
N GLU A 210 19.81 3.65 9.01
CA GLU A 210 21.26 3.48 9.22
C GLU A 210 22.06 3.50 7.92
N ASN A 211 21.44 3.19 6.78
CA ASN A 211 22.09 3.07 5.49
C ASN A 211 21.61 4.15 4.50
N GLU A 212 22.05 5.40 4.70
CA GLU A 212 21.63 6.54 3.88
C GLU A 212 21.89 6.33 2.38
N HIS A 213 23.05 5.81 2.02
CA HIS A 213 23.39 5.54 0.61
C HIS A 213 22.37 4.57 -0.02
N ARG A 214 22.05 3.48 0.69
CA ARG A 214 21.10 2.49 0.22
C ARG A 214 19.68 3.06 0.12
N ARG A 215 19.27 3.87 1.10
CA ARG A 215 17.99 4.57 1.12
C ARG A 215 17.82 5.48 -0.09
N LYS A 216 18.84 6.29 -0.41
CA LYS A 216 18.87 7.19 -1.58
C LYS A 216 18.87 6.42 -2.90
N GLU A 217 19.68 5.38 -3.03
CA GLU A 217 19.74 4.53 -4.22
C GLU A 217 18.38 3.86 -4.48
N MET A 218 17.78 3.28 -3.44
CA MET A 218 16.48 2.61 -3.51
C MET A 218 15.37 3.60 -3.88
N GLY A 219 15.35 4.80 -3.29
CA GLY A 219 14.40 5.87 -3.62
C GLY A 219 14.52 6.31 -5.09
N ARG A 220 15.74 6.49 -5.60
CA ARG A 220 15.95 6.81 -7.02
C ARG A 220 15.45 5.70 -7.94
N LYS A 221 15.69 4.44 -7.60
CA LYS A 221 15.16 3.30 -8.36
C LYS A 221 13.63 3.23 -8.30
N ALA A 222 13.05 3.52 -7.14
CA ALA A 222 11.61 3.61 -6.95
C ALA A 222 10.99 4.62 -7.92
N HIS A 223 11.55 5.84 -7.98
CA HIS A 223 11.10 6.90 -8.89
C HIS A 223 11.16 6.47 -10.36
N ILE A 224 12.23 5.80 -10.79
CA ILE A 224 12.37 5.33 -12.17
C ILE A 224 11.39 4.20 -12.47
N ASN A 225 11.33 3.19 -11.60
CA ASN A 225 10.59 1.96 -11.85
C ASN A 225 9.06 2.16 -11.82
N ILE A 226 8.58 3.13 -11.04
CA ILE A 226 7.14 3.40 -10.90
C ILE A 226 6.52 4.00 -12.16
N LYS A 227 7.32 4.54 -13.09
CA LYS A 227 6.87 5.08 -14.39
C LYS A 227 6.00 4.14 -15.19
N ARG A 228 6.14 2.83 -14.98
CA ARG A 228 5.27 1.84 -15.64
C ARG A 228 3.78 1.99 -15.34
N PHE A 229 3.44 2.80 -14.32
CA PHE A 229 2.06 3.14 -13.98
C PHE A 229 1.70 4.60 -14.34
N GLU A 230 2.49 5.28 -15.18
CA GLU A 230 2.15 6.61 -15.68
C GLU A 230 0.79 6.61 -16.37
N THR A 231 0.07 7.72 -16.21
CA THR A 231 -1.31 7.86 -16.69
C THR A 231 -1.46 7.51 -18.17
N GLU A 232 -0.55 7.98 -19.02
CA GLU A 232 -0.59 7.71 -20.47
C GLU A 232 -0.50 6.22 -20.77
N GLN A 233 0.39 5.49 -20.09
CA GLN A 233 0.57 4.05 -20.26
C GLN A 233 -0.66 3.25 -19.82
N ILE A 234 -1.27 3.65 -18.72
CA ILE A 234 -2.46 2.97 -18.20
C ILE A 234 -3.69 3.32 -19.03
N MET A 235 -3.84 4.60 -19.43
CA MET A 235 -4.96 5.02 -20.28
C MET A 235 -4.92 4.40 -21.67
N SER A 236 -3.75 4.14 -22.23
CA SER A 236 -3.63 3.42 -23.49
C SER A 236 -4.19 1.99 -23.41
N GLN A 237 -4.06 1.31 -22.26
CA GLN A 237 -4.65 -0.01 -22.05
C GLN A 237 -6.19 0.06 -21.97
N TRP A 238 -6.74 1.11 -21.35
CA TRP A 238 -8.18 1.34 -21.32
C TRP A 238 -8.73 1.65 -22.72
N ILE A 239 -8.07 2.51 -23.48
CA ILE A 239 -8.47 2.85 -24.85
C ILE A 239 -8.51 1.57 -25.72
N LYS A 240 -7.44 0.78 -25.69
CA LYS A 240 -7.37 -0.49 -26.41
C LYS A 240 -8.52 -1.43 -26.04
N LEU A 241 -8.79 -1.58 -24.74
CA LEU A 241 -9.90 -2.39 -24.26
C LEU A 241 -11.25 -1.91 -24.82
N PHE A 242 -11.52 -0.61 -24.75
CA PHE A 242 -12.78 -0.05 -25.27
C PHE A 242 -12.90 -0.22 -26.78
N GLU A 243 -11.81 -0.03 -27.53
CA GLU A 243 -11.80 -0.29 -28.97
C GLU A 243 -12.09 -1.76 -29.31
N GLU A 244 -11.54 -2.70 -28.54
CA GLU A 244 -11.82 -4.13 -28.68
C GLU A 244 -13.29 -4.45 -28.42
N LEU A 245 -13.88 -3.87 -27.37
CA LEU A 245 -15.28 -4.08 -27.01
C LEU A 245 -16.27 -3.44 -27.98
N LEU A 246 -15.91 -2.32 -28.61
CA LEU A 246 -16.77 -1.62 -29.58
C LEU A 246 -16.70 -2.21 -31.00
N ARG A 247 -15.70 -3.05 -31.30
CA ARG A 247 -15.58 -3.72 -32.62
C ARG A 247 -16.43 -5.00 -32.74
N ILE A 248 -17.16 -5.38 -31.66
CA ILE A 248 -18.13 -6.48 -31.66
C ILE A 248 -19.52 -5.95 -32.04
#